data_2e12c48f32fd3e4140b755441eea6f3b
#
_entry.id   2e12c48f32fd3e4140b755441eea6f3b
#
_cell.length_a   1.000
_cell.length_b   1.000
_cell.length_c   1.000
_cell.angle_alpha   90.00
_cell.angle_beta   90.00
_cell.angle_gamma   90.00
#
_symmetry.space_group_name_H-M   'P 1'
#
loop_
_entity.id
_entity.type
_entity.pdbx_description
1 polymer ?
#
loop_
_entity_poly.entity_id
_entity_poly.type
_entity_poly.pdbx_seq_one_letter_code
_entity_poly.pdbx_strand_id
1 'polypeptide(L)'
;MGFKWNRYFFSKLGQDFKSVLGGYNSNSFLQIQKKFTPGINLTNTSQFFPTEEQLAIYTHMNFSYTHKNLCSVFGSFDTNRDVKANFGCNIPKIKGLSLGILSENNPGRIMACSTYINKYFTSVKSLNLLGNELNVNFTTGKDNFSVGVRTELDYRSRQFIGLQLAARYAISSNLIFFSQFNTNQKQLVTSLCFKKFAKYAYALSVKKNFSSDLNNSIAYQMGARIRCNKNNEIKAKLMNPKNLSLQLSSQITPNVGMTLGTSLNLTNLKEFRKQAIIFGITFDAD
;
A
#
# COMPACT_ATOMS: atom_id res chain seq x y z
N MET A 1 5.92 31.00 15.11
CA MET A 1 5.98 29.62 14.59
C MET A 1 4.72 29.34 13.76
N GLY A 2 4.85 29.18 12.44
CA GLY A 2 3.71 28.90 11.56
C GLY A 2 3.27 27.43 11.71
N PHE A 3 2.03 27.20 12.08
CA PHE A 3 1.45 25.86 12.17
C PHE A 3 1.36 25.22 10.79
N LYS A 4 1.97 24.04 10.62
CA LYS A 4 1.86 23.24 9.40
C LYS A 4 0.72 22.25 9.55
N TRP A 5 -0.33 22.38 8.73
CA TRP A 5 -1.39 21.38 8.64
C TRP A 5 -0.93 20.19 7.81
N ASN A 6 -1.10 18.99 8.34
CA ASN A 6 -0.77 17.76 7.64
C ASN A 6 -1.97 17.30 6.81
N ARG A 7 -1.76 17.18 5.50
CA ARG A 7 -2.77 16.74 4.54
C ARG A 7 -2.48 15.28 4.18
N TYR A 8 -3.08 14.37 4.90
CA TYR A 8 -2.91 12.95 4.63
C TYR A 8 -4.20 12.34 4.10
N PHE A 9 -4.10 11.49 3.09
CA PHE A 9 -5.16 10.55 2.79
C PHE A 9 -5.23 9.51 3.90
N PHE A 10 -6.42 8.99 4.19
CA PHE A 10 -6.59 7.92 5.19
C PHE A 10 -5.65 6.75 4.94
N SER A 11 -5.51 6.33 3.68
CA SER A 11 -4.62 5.26 3.25
C SER A 11 -3.12 5.54 3.50
N LYS A 12 -2.74 6.81 3.67
CA LYS A 12 -1.34 7.22 3.91
C LYS A 12 -0.99 7.36 5.39
N LEU A 13 -1.96 7.36 6.30
CA LEU A 13 -1.70 7.52 7.74
C LEU A 13 -0.73 6.45 8.29
N GLY A 14 -0.80 5.22 7.79
CA GLY A 14 0.09 4.11 8.16
C GLY A 14 1.26 3.85 7.19
N GLN A 15 1.57 4.78 6.27
CA GLN A 15 2.57 4.55 5.22
C GLN A 15 4.00 4.37 5.77
N ASP A 16 4.32 5.03 6.88
CA ASP A 16 5.62 4.90 7.54
C ASP A 16 5.93 3.44 7.89
N PHE A 17 4.95 2.72 8.42
CA PHE A 17 5.06 1.30 8.78
C PHE A 17 5.10 0.41 7.56
N LYS A 18 4.26 0.69 6.57
CA LYS A 18 4.23 -0.06 5.31
C LYS A 18 5.57 -0.01 4.59
N SER A 19 6.34 1.05 4.73
CA SER A 19 7.67 1.16 4.14
C SER A 19 8.70 0.21 4.74
N VAL A 20 8.49 -0.25 5.98
CA VAL A 20 9.39 -1.17 6.70
C VAL A 20 8.82 -2.59 6.73
N LEU A 21 7.54 -2.74 7.06
CA LEU A 21 6.87 -4.03 7.23
C LEU A 21 6.27 -4.59 5.94
N GLY A 22 6.07 -3.75 4.93
CA GLY A 22 5.50 -4.12 3.62
C GLY A 22 6.54 -4.18 2.51
N GLY A 23 6.08 -4.52 1.30
CA GLY A 23 6.91 -4.53 0.10
C GLY A 23 7.90 -5.69 0.02
N TYR A 24 7.67 -6.78 0.75
CA TYR A 24 8.39 -8.04 0.57
C TYR A 24 7.73 -8.80 -0.58
N ASN A 25 8.52 -9.11 -1.60
CA ASN A 25 8.04 -9.93 -2.68
C ASN A 25 7.91 -11.38 -2.21
N SER A 26 6.82 -12.03 -2.57
CA SER A 26 6.59 -13.44 -2.27
C SER A 26 7.04 -14.35 -3.40
N ASN A 27 7.21 -13.79 -4.60
CA ASN A 27 7.52 -14.54 -5.82
C ASN A 27 8.63 -13.86 -6.61
N SER A 28 9.34 -14.65 -7.41
CA SER A 28 10.28 -14.11 -8.39
C SER A 28 9.56 -13.26 -9.42
N PHE A 29 10.17 -12.18 -9.89
CA PHE A 29 9.53 -11.26 -10.82
C PHE A 29 10.51 -10.65 -11.80
N LEU A 30 9.98 -10.29 -12.97
CA LEU A 30 10.59 -9.42 -13.96
C LEU A 30 9.71 -8.20 -14.12
N GLN A 31 10.27 -7.02 -13.94
CA GLN A 31 9.55 -5.77 -14.13
C GLN A 31 10.25 -4.93 -15.18
N ILE A 32 9.50 -4.46 -16.18
CA ILE A 32 9.95 -3.52 -17.19
C ILE A 32 9.09 -2.27 -17.06
N GLN A 33 9.75 -1.14 -16.87
CA GLN A 33 9.09 0.16 -16.79
C GLN A 33 9.64 1.04 -17.92
N LYS A 34 8.75 1.73 -18.64
CA LYS A 34 9.11 2.70 -19.66
C LYS A 34 8.32 3.98 -19.49
N LYS A 35 9.03 5.09 -19.47
CA LYS A 35 8.48 6.44 -19.57
C LYS A 35 8.64 6.92 -21.01
N PHE A 36 7.52 7.23 -21.66
CA PHE A 36 7.56 7.69 -23.04
C PHE A 36 7.71 9.23 -23.08
N THR A 37 6.66 9.94 -23.22
CA THR A 37 6.65 11.41 -23.19
C THR A 37 6.33 11.90 -21.79
N PRO A 38 6.52 13.20 -21.47
CA PRO A 38 6.09 13.74 -20.19
C PRO A 38 4.64 13.35 -19.88
N GLY A 39 4.45 12.59 -18.82
CA GLY A 39 3.14 12.17 -18.35
C GLY A 39 2.67 10.78 -18.75
N ILE A 40 3.36 10.06 -19.65
CA ILE A 40 3.00 8.68 -20.04
C ILE A 40 4.00 7.70 -19.42
N ASN A 41 3.48 6.71 -18.65
CA ASN A 41 4.27 5.61 -18.10
C ASN A 41 3.61 4.28 -18.43
N LEU A 42 4.43 3.32 -18.79
CA LEU A 42 4.05 1.91 -18.96
C LEU A 42 4.87 1.06 -18.00
N THR A 43 4.23 0.15 -17.28
CA THR A 43 4.93 -0.82 -16.44
C THR A 43 4.35 -2.20 -16.73
N ASN A 44 5.22 -3.13 -17.04
CA ASN A 44 4.90 -4.55 -17.15
C ASN A 44 5.61 -5.29 -16.03
N THR A 45 4.89 -6.14 -15.30
CA THR A 45 5.43 -6.98 -14.22
C THR A 45 4.98 -8.41 -14.44
N SER A 46 5.92 -9.30 -14.67
CA SER A 46 5.68 -10.74 -14.73
C SER A 46 6.16 -11.39 -13.44
N GLN A 47 5.31 -12.16 -12.80
CA GLN A 47 5.62 -12.91 -11.59
C GLN A 47 5.66 -14.40 -11.92
N PHE A 48 6.59 -15.12 -11.32
CA PHE A 48 6.84 -16.51 -11.57
C PHE A 48 6.50 -17.31 -10.32
N PHE A 49 5.57 -18.24 -10.45
CA PHE A 49 5.10 -19.11 -9.36
C PHE A 49 5.53 -20.53 -9.67
N PRO A 50 6.51 -21.10 -8.96
CA PRO A 50 6.82 -22.51 -9.07
C PRO A 50 5.65 -23.31 -8.48
N THR A 51 5.04 -24.17 -9.28
CA THR A 51 4.12 -25.21 -8.85
C THR A 51 4.83 -26.56 -8.90
N GLU A 52 4.25 -27.61 -8.32
CA GLU A 52 4.89 -28.93 -8.29
C GLU A 52 5.13 -29.53 -9.70
N GLU A 53 4.31 -29.14 -10.69
CA GLU A 53 4.36 -29.68 -12.04
C GLU A 53 4.75 -28.65 -13.10
N GLN A 54 4.54 -27.36 -12.88
CA GLN A 54 4.71 -26.32 -13.90
C GLN A 54 5.15 -24.97 -13.30
N LEU A 55 5.72 -24.12 -14.15
CA LEU A 55 5.96 -22.73 -13.84
C LEU A 55 4.76 -21.90 -14.27
N ALA A 56 3.97 -21.42 -13.31
CA ALA A 56 2.89 -20.50 -13.61
C ALA A 56 3.45 -19.07 -13.73
N ILE A 57 3.04 -18.35 -14.78
CA ILE A 57 3.43 -16.96 -15.03
C ILE A 57 2.19 -16.09 -14.93
N TYR A 58 2.25 -15.11 -14.04
CA TYR A 58 1.26 -14.06 -13.92
C TYR A 58 1.84 -12.74 -14.40
N THR A 59 1.25 -12.16 -15.43
CA THR A 59 1.70 -10.89 -15.99
C THR A 59 0.66 -9.81 -15.73
N HIS A 60 1.12 -8.67 -15.24
CA HIS A 60 0.32 -7.49 -14.96
C HIS A 60 0.91 -6.29 -15.69
N MET A 61 0.10 -5.63 -16.52
CA MET A 61 0.46 -4.44 -17.26
C MET A 61 -0.30 -3.22 -16.74
N ASN A 62 0.43 -2.15 -16.48
CA ASN A 62 -0.13 -0.87 -16.07
C ASN A 62 0.23 0.20 -17.09
N PHE A 63 -0.74 1.02 -17.40
CA PHE A 63 -0.61 2.23 -18.19
C PHE A 63 -1.06 3.43 -17.36
N SER A 64 -0.30 4.51 -17.39
CA SER A 64 -0.74 5.77 -16.79
C SER A 64 -0.40 6.96 -17.68
N TYR A 65 -1.33 7.91 -17.72
CA TYR A 65 -1.15 9.19 -18.40
C TYR A 65 -1.61 10.33 -17.50
N THR A 66 -0.82 11.39 -17.42
CA THR A 66 -1.17 12.60 -16.66
C THR A 66 -0.91 13.83 -17.52
N HIS A 67 -1.94 14.65 -17.74
CA HIS A 67 -1.86 15.89 -18.52
C HIS A 67 -1.87 17.11 -17.61
N LYS A 68 -0.76 17.85 -17.54
CA LYS A 68 -0.62 19.16 -16.87
C LYS A 68 -1.32 19.26 -15.50
N ASN A 69 -1.35 18.21 -14.73
CA ASN A 69 -2.08 18.12 -13.45
C ASN A 69 -3.60 18.39 -13.56
N LEU A 70 -4.18 18.41 -14.76
CA LEU A 70 -5.61 18.62 -14.99
C LEU A 70 -6.37 17.29 -15.01
N CYS A 71 -5.86 16.31 -15.73
CA CYS A 71 -6.47 14.99 -15.80
C CYS A 71 -5.43 13.88 -15.74
N SER A 72 -5.88 12.72 -15.32
CA SER A 72 -5.10 11.49 -15.28
C SER A 72 -5.94 10.33 -15.75
N VAL A 73 -5.33 9.44 -16.51
CA VAL A 73 -5.91 8.15 -16.92
C VAL A 73 -4.97 7.07 -16.43
N PHE A 74 -5.52 6.04 -15.85
CA PHE A 74 -4.79 4.85 -15.45
C PHE A 74 -5.56 3.64 -15.97
N GLY A 75 -4.85 2.68 -16.53
CA GLY A 75 -5.39 1.39 -16.93
C GLY A 75 -4.47 0.27 -16.45
N SER A 76 -5.05 -0.86 -16.11
CA SER A 76 -4.30 -2.08 -15.83
C SER A 76 -5.06 -3.29 -16.32
N PHE A 77 -4.34 -4.29 -16.78
CA PHE A 77 -4.88 -5.60 -17.09
C PHE A 77 -3.85 -6.69 -16.74
N ASP A 78 -4.34 -7.88 -16.49
CA ASP A 78 -3.50 -9.01 -16.15
C ASP A 78 -3.89 -10.30 -16.89
N THR A 79 -3.11 -11.36 -16.70
CA THR A 79 -3.34 -12.68 -17.31
C THR A 79 -4.62 -13.36 -16.82
N ASN A 80 -5.18 -12.96 -15.68
CA ASN A 80 -6.46 -13.43 -15.19
C ASN A 80 -7.65 -12.69 -15.81
N ARG A 81 -7.39 -11.82 -16.79
CA ARG A 81 -8.37 -10.95 -17.46
C ARG A 81 -8.99 -9.90 -16.52
N ASP A 82 -8.32 -9.58 -15.41
CA ASP A 82 -8.73 -8.47 -14.57
C ASP A 82 -8.34 -7.16 -15.24
N VAL A 83 -9.34 -6.34 -15.53
CA VAL A 83 -9.18 -5.03 -16.17
C VAL A 83 -9.64 -3.95 -15.20
N LYS A 84 -8.79 -2.94 -15.01
CA LYS A 84 -9.12 -1.75 -14.24
C LYS A 84 -8.85 -0.52 -15.09
N ALA A 85 -9.77 0.41 -15.06
CA ALA A 85 -9.62 1.71 -15.69
C ALA A 85 -10.00 2.81 -14.69
N ASN A 86 -9.19 3.83 -14.61
CA ASN A 86 -9.44 4.99 -13.76
C ASN A 86 -9.22 6.26 -14.58
N PHE A 87 -10.20 7.14 -14.55
CA PHE A 87 -10.11 8.49 -15.09
C PHE A 87 -10.32 9.49 -13.97
N GLY A 88 -9.44 10.47 -13.85
CA GLY A 88 -9.55 11.53 -12.85
C GLY A 88 -9.30 12.90 -13.49
N CYS A 89 -10.02 13.91 -13.01
CA CYS A 89 -9.81 15.30 -13.40
C CYS A 89 -9.84 16.24 -12.19
N ASN A 90 -9.02 17.26 -12.21
CA ASN A 90 -9.05 18.35 -11.25
C ASN A 90 -10.01 19.43 -11.77
N ILE A 91 -10.83 19.97 -10.90
CA ILE A 91 -11.76 21.04 -11.26
C ILE A 91 -11.07 22.40 -11.05
N PRO A 92 -10.68 23.12 -12.12
CA PRO A 92 -9.85 24.32 -12.00
C PRO A 92 -10.53 25.44 -11.18
N LYS A 93 -11.85 25.55 -11.27
CA LYS A 93 -12.64 26.57 -10.57
C LYS A 93 -12.74 26.35 -9.05
N ILE A 94 -12.53 25.10 -8.58
CA ILE A 94 -12.62 24.74 -7.17
C ILE A 94 -11.28 24.13 -6.74
N LYS A 95 -10.44 24.98 -6.17
CA LYS A 95 -9.10 24.57 -5.74
C LYS A 95 -9.17 23.37 -4.78
N GLY A 96 -8.50 22.28 -5.17
CA GLY A 96 -8.42 21.06 -4.36
C GLY A 96 -9.54 20.05 -4.60
N LEU A 97 -10.50 20.32 -5.52
CA LEU A 97 -11.52 19.37 -5.92
C LEU A 97 -11.04 18.55 -7.13
N SER A 98 -11.10 17.23 -7.00
CA SER A 98 -10.88 16.28 -8.10
C SER A 98 -12.06 15.34 -8.17
N LEU A 99 -12.47 15.00 -9.38
CA LEU A 99 -13.50 14.00 -9.67
C LEU A 99 -12.89 12.86 -10.46
N GLY A 100 -13.42 11.65 -10.32
CA GLY A 100 -12.94 10.51 -11.05
C GLY A 100 -13.94 9.38 -11.14
N ILE A 101 -13.71 8.50 -12.10
CA ILE A 101 -14.44 7.25 -12.29
C ILE A 101 -13.41 6.12 -12.31
N LEU A 102 -13.65 5.10 -11.49
CA LEU A 102 -12.90 3.85 -11.48
C LEU A 102 -13.83 2.74 -11.97
N SER A 103 -13.39 1.97 -12.93
CA SER A 103 -14.06 0.76 -13.41
C SER A 103 -13.17 -0.46 -13.18
N GLU A 104 -13.72 -1.52 -12.63
CA GLU A 104 -13.09 -2.83 -12.45
C GLU A 104 -14.06 -3.90 -12.97
N ASN A 105 -13.54 -4.86 -13.76
CA ASN A 105 -14.39 -5.93 -14.29
C ASN A 105 -14.56 -7.11 -13.31
N ASN A 106 -13.64 -7.26 -12.35
CA ASN A 106 -13.68 -8.34 -11.37
C ASN A 106 -13.40 -7.81 -9.93
N PRO A 107 -14.39 -7.80 -9.02
CA PRO A 107 -15.82 -7.90 -9.32
C PRO A 107 -16.27 -6.70 -10.14
N GLY A 108 -17.31 -6.86 -10.98
CA GLY A 108 -17.84 -5.77 -11.80
C GLY A 108 -18.22 -4.57 -10.95
N ARG A 109 -17.39 -3.51 -10.96
CA ARG A 109 -17.57 -2.29 -10.16
C ARG A 109 -17.34 -1.06 -11.03
N ILE A 110 -18.24 -0.09 -10.91
CA ILE A 110 -18.03 1.26 -11.43
C ILE A 110 -18.19 2.22 -10.26
N MET A 111 -17.12 2.88 -9.90
CA MET A 111 -17.09 3.79 -8.75
C MET A 111 -16.92 5.22 -9.23
N ALA A 112 -17.87 6.08 -8.88
CA ALA A 112 -17.70 7.52 -8.98
C ALA A 112 -16.97 8.03 -7.72
N CYS A 113 -15.89 8.76 -7.90
CA CYS A 113 -15.05 9.24 -6.82
C CYS A 113 -14.99 10.76 -6.83
N SER A 114 -14.98 11.36 -5.64
CA SER A 114 -14.65 12.77 -5.47
C SER A 114 -13.62 12.91 -4.36
N THR A 115 -12.62 13.75 -4.59
CA THR A 115 -11.59 14.08 -3.61
C THR A 115 -11.56 15.58 -3.43
N TYR A 116 -11.63 16.03 -2.19
CA TYR A 116 -11.49 17.43 -1.84
C TYR A 116 -10.36 17.60 -0.84
N ILE A 117 -9.39 18.43 -1.20
CA ILE A 117 -8.22 18.73 -0.38
C ILE A 117 -8.19 20.23 -0.12
N ASN A 118 -8.27 20.61 1.12
CA ASN A 118 -8.06 22.01 1.53
C ASN A 118 -6.89 22.12 2.54
N LYS A 119 -6.75 23.31 3.11
CA LYS A 119 -5.70 23.58 4.10
C LYS A 119 -5.83 22.73 5.37
N TYR A 120 -7.03 22.36 5.75
CA TYR A 120 -7.34 21.77 7.06
C TYR A 120 -7.62 20.27 6.99
N PHE A 121 -8.23 19.80 5.92
CA PHE A 121 -8.63 18.39 5.80
C PHE A 121 -8.57 17.86 4.37
N THR A 122 -8.62 16.55 4.26
CA THR A 122 -8.85 15.81 3.02
C THR A 122 -10.11 14.98 3.17
N SER A 123 -11.01 15.09 2.20
CA SER A 123 -12.20 14.23 2.11
C SER A 123 -12.17 13.45 0.80
N VAL A 124 -12.45 12.16 0.87
CA VAL A 124 -12.60 11.29 -0.31
C VAL A 124 -13.93 10.58 -0.18
N LYS A 125 -14.75 10.69 -1.21
CA LYS A 125 -16.03 9.99 -1.31
C LYS A 125 -15.98 9.09 -2.52
N SER A 126 -16.50 7.87 -2.42
CA SER A 126 -16.65 6.98 -3.55
C SER A 126 -17.98 6.26 -3.47
N LEU A 127 -18.71 6.27 -4.57
CA LEU A 127 -20.01 5.64 -4.74
C LEU A 127 -19.88 4.52 -5.77
N ASN A 128 -20.26 3.31 -5.40
CA ASN A 128 -20.35 2.19 -6.34
C ASN A 128 -21.68 2.31 -7.12
N LEU A 129 -21.60 2.59 -8.42
CA LEU A 129 -22.76 2.81 -9.28
C LEU A 129 -23.49 1.50 -9.61
N LEU A 130 -22.81 0.36 -9.60
CA LEU A 130 -23.40 -0.96 -9.84
C LEU A 130 -23.83 -1.66 -8.55
N GLY A 131 -23.22 -1.29 -7.44
CA GLY A 131 -23.52 -1.78 -6.10
C GLY A 131 -24.25 -0.74 -5.26
N ASN A 132 -24.34 -1.00 -3.97
CA ASN A 132 -25.04 -0.12 -3.02
C ASN A 132 -24.09 0.58 -2.05
N GLU A 133 -22.79 0.52 -2.30
CA GLU A 133 -21.75 0.96 -1.34
C GLU A 133 -21.40 2.43 -1.55
N LEU A 134 -21.47 3.20 -0.48
CA LEU A 134 -20.92 4.55 -0.38
C LEU A 134 -19.79 4.54 0.65
N ASN A 135 -18.60 4.89 0.23
CA ASN A 135 -17.46 5.07 1.11
C ASN A 135 -17.15 6.56 1.30
N VAL A 136 -17.00 6.97 2.54
CA VAL A 136 -16.60 8.34 2.89
C VAL A 136 -15.38 8.29 3.78
N ASN A 137 -14.31 8.94 3.34
CA ASN A 137 -13.08 9.07 4.09
C ASN A 137 -12.86 10.55 4.45
N PHE A 138 -12.52 10.82 5.68
CA PHE A 138 -12.16 12.14 6.17
C PHE A 138 -10.86 12.05 6.94
N THR A 139 -9.93 12.97 6.68
CA THR A 139 -8.65 13.02 7.38
C THR A 139 -8.30 14.48 7.68
N THR A 140 -7.92 14.73 8.91
CA THR A 140 -7.39 16.02 9.35
C THR A 140 -6.15 15.83 10.20
N GLY A 141 -5.34 16.87 10.34
CA GLY A 141 -4.16 16.79 11.18
C GLY A 141 -3.48 18.14 11.33
N LYS A 142 -2.88 18.35 12.47
CA LYS A 142 -2.13 19.54 12.83
C LYS A 142 -0.81 19.13 13.46
N ASP A 143 0.27 19.78 13.05
CA ASP A 143 1.62 19.52 13.54
C ASP A 143 2.01 18.03 13.44
N ASN A 144 2.19 17.39 14.59
CA ASN A 144 2.63 16.00 14.67
C ASN A 144 1.47 15.00 14.76
N PHE A 145 0.23 15.48 14.84
CA PHE A 145 -0.95 14.63 15.02
C PHE A 145 -1.84 14.63 13.78
N SER A 146 -2.33 13.46 13.39
CA SER A 146 -3.29 13.29 12.30
C SER A 146 -4.28 12.20 12.63
N VAL A 147 -5.54 12.45 12.35
CA VAL A 147 -6.64 11.50 12.53
C VAL A 147 -7.41 11.34 11.24
N GLY A 148 -7.98 10.16 11.07
CA GLY A 148 -8.84 9.87 9.95
C GLY A 148 -9.96 8.93 10.33
N VAL A 149 -11.08 9.11 9.63
CA VAL A 149 -12.28 8.30 9.73
C VAL A 149 -12.62 7.83 8.33
N ARG A 150 -12.93 6.56 8.19
CA ARG A 150 -13.52 5.96 6.99
C ARG A 150 -14.80 5.26 7.39
N THR A 151 -15.87 5.58 6.67
CA THR A 151 -17.19 4.94 6.85
C THR A 151 -17.59 4.24 5.57
N GLU A 152 -18.25 3.11 5.72
CA GLU A 152 -18.84 2.32 4.65
C GLU A 152 -20.34 2.21 4.91
N LEU A 153 -21.15 2.65 3.95
CA LEU A 153 -22.60 2.71 4.05
C LEU A 153 -23.22 1.96 2.86
N ASP A 154 -24.26 1.18 3.10
CA ASP A 154 -25.19 0.77 2.05
C ASP A 154 -26.24 1.87 1.89
N TYR A 155 -26.19 2.61 0.77
CA TYR A 155 -27.07 3.77 0.56
C TYR A 155 -28.50 3.38 0.23
N ARG A 156 -28.77 2.16 -0.26
CA ARG A 156 -30.13 1.69 -0.56
C ARG A 156 -30.86 1.22 0.69
N SER A 157 -30.21 0.35 1.49
CA SER A 157 -30.76 -0.09 2.76
C SER A 157 -30.64 0.95 3.85
N ARG A 158 -29.87 2.03 3.63
CA ARG A 158 -29.49 3.04 4.63
C ARG A 158 -28.79 2.45 5.85
N GLN A 159 -28.14 1.31 5.66
CA GLN A 159 -27.44 0.63 6.73
C GLN A 159 -25.97 1.04 6.79
N PHE A 160 -25.50 1.18 7.99
CA PHE A 160 -24.10 1.38 8.28
C PHE A 160 -23.38 0.02 8.22
N ILE A 161 -22.42 -0.11 7.29
CA ILE A 161 -21.68 -1.35 7.09
C ILE A 161 -20.48 -1.37 8.03
N GLY A 162 -19.73 -0.27 8.14
CA GLY A 162 -18.57 -0.27 8.98
C GLY A 162 -17.85 1.07 9.14
N LEU A 163 -17.01 1.12 10.17
CA LEU A 163 -16.21 2.26 10.57
C LEU A 163 -14.75 1.87 10.72
N GLN A 164 -13.87 2.67 10.18
CA GLN A 164 -12.44 2.57 10.45
C GLN A 164 -11.96 3.92 11.01
N LEU A 165 -11.32 3.88 12.15
CA LEU A 165 -10.68 5.02 12.78
C LEU A 165 -9.18 4.84 12.70
N ALA A 166 -8.44 5.88 12.37
CA ALA A 166 -6.98 5.84 12.37
C ALA A 166 -6.42 7.12 12.98
N ALA A 167 -5.34 6.97 13.74
CA ALA A 167 -4.59 8.06 14.31
C ALA A 167 -3.09 7.85 14.09
N ARG A 168 -2.39 8.92 13.78
CA ARG A 168 -0.93 8.97 13.65
C ARG A 168 -0.41 10.10 14.52
N TYR A 169 0.60 9.81 15.32
CA TYR A 169 1.27 10.78 16.16
C TYR A 169 2.80 10.67 16.00
N ALA A 170 3.43 11.74 15.55
CA ALA A 170 4.88 11.84 15.51
C ALA A 170 5.35 12.36 16.88
N ILE A 171 5.81 11.43 17.74
CA ILE A 171 6.33 11.75 19.08
C ILE A 171 7.59 12.60 18.95
N SER A 172 8.40 12.30 17.95
CA SER A 172 9.55 13.10 17.54
C SER A 172 9.73 13.02 16.02
N SER A 173 10.73 13.72 15.47
CA SER A 173 11.12 13.59 14.05
C SER A 173 11.45 12.15 13.64
N ASN A 174 11.88 11.33 14.58
CA ASN A 174 12.34 9.97 14.35
C ASN A 174 11.39 8.88 14.85
N LEU A 175 10.44 9.20 15.73
CA LEU A 175 9.54 8.24 16.36
C LEU A 175 8.08 8.54 16.05
N ILE A 176 7.41 7.61 15.40
CA ILE A 176 6.04 7.74 14.93
C ILE A 176 5.20 6.62 15.51
N PHE A 177 4.10 6.97 16.14
CA PHE A 177 3.06 6.06 16.60
C PHE A 177 1.89 6.08 15.61
N PHE A 178 1.29 4.92 15.38
CA PHE A 178 0.08 4.77 14.57
C PHE A 178 -0.86 3.77 15.24
N SER A 179 -2.15 4.07 15.21
CA SER A 179 -3.20 3.16 15.64
C SER A 179 -4.37 3.21 14.67
N GLN A 180 -4.96 2.06 14.38
CA GLN A 180 -6.14 1.91 13.52
C GLN A 180 -7.09 0.90 14.13
N PHE A 181 -8.36 1.26 14.22
CA PHE A 181 -9.44 0.38 14.61
C PHE A 181 -10.40 0.16 13.45
N ASN A 182 -10.79 -1.09 13.21
CA ASN A 182 -11.75 -1.47 12.17
C ASN A 182 -12.91 -2.22 12.84
N THR A 183 -14.11 -1.66 12.76
CA THR A 183 -15.29 -2.26 13.40
C THR A 183 -15.76 -3.53 12.70
N ASN A 184 -15.67 -3.60 11.36
CA ASN A 184 -16.12 -4.78 10.60
C ASN A 184 -15.27 -6.01 10.92
N GLN A 185 -13.96 -5.81 11.00
CA GLN A 185 -13.02 -6.87 11.34
C GLN A 185 -12.84 -7.04 12.85
N LYS A 186 -13.49 -6.17 13.65
CA LYS A 186 -13.26 -6.10 15.11
C LYS A 186 -11.79 -6.13 15.46
N GLN A 187 -10.99 -5.27 14.80
CA GLN A 187 -9.54 -5.35 14.81
C GLN A 187 -8.92 -4.03 15.19
N LEU A 188 -7.95 -4.07 16.09
CA LEU A 188 -7.07 -2.97 16.45
C LEU A 188 -5.65 -3.28 15.95
N VAL A 189 -5.07 -2.37 15.19
CA VAL A 189 -3.67 -2.40 14.80
C VAL A 189 -2.97 -1.22 15.43
N THR A 190 -1.92 -1.49 16.18
CA THR A 190 -1.08 -0.46 16.79
C THR A 190 0.35 -0.67 16.35
N SER A 191 1.04 0.40 15.96
CA SER A 191 2.37 0.31 15.40
C SER A 191 3.26 1.45 15.87
N LEU A 192 4.53 1.15 16.04
CA LEU A 192 5.59 2.08 16.38
C LEU A 192 6.69 2.01 15.32
N CYS A 193 7.08 3.14 14.76
CA CYS A 193 8.13 3.23 13.76
C CYS A 193 9.22 4.20 14.23
N PHE A 194 10.45 3.72 14.23
CA PHE A 194 11.63 4.52 14.49
C PHE A 194 12.45 4.66 13.22
N LYS A 195 12.82 5.90 12.86
CA LYS A 195 13.66 6.23 11.70
C LYS A 195 14.86 7.03 12.15
N LYS A 196 16.07 6.65 11.74
CA LYS A 196 17.29 7.38 12.03
C LYS A 196 18.07 7.67 10.74
N PHE A 197 18.28 8.97 10.46
CA PHE A 197 19.07 9.48 9.33
C PHE A 197 18.66 8.94 7.96
N ALA A 198 17.39 8.70 7.70
CA ALA A 198 16.87 8.07 6.48
C ALA A 198 17.52 6.70 6.12
N LYS A 199 18.60 6.32 6.85
CA LYS A 199 19.39 5.10 6.63
C LYS A 199 18.79 3.90 7.34
N TYR A 200 18.30 4.08 8.56
CA TYR A 200 17.77 3.02 9.40
C TYR A 200 16.29 3.28 9.69
N ALA A 201 15.48 2.26 9.56
CA ALA A 201 14.08 2.30 9.99
C ALA A 201 13.71 0.96 10.63
N TYR A 202 13.08 1.02 11.79
CA TYR A 202 12.56 -0.12 12.53
C TYR A 202 11.08 0.07 12.75
N ALA A 203 10.30 -0.99 12.64
CA ALA A 203 8.87 -0.93 12.92
C ALA A 203 8.43 -2.15 13.72
N LEU A 204 7.58 -1.91 14.70
CA LEU A 204 6.85 -2.91 15.44
C LEU A 204 5.36 -2.68 15.22
N SER A 205 4.61 -3.72 14.92
CA SER A 205 3.16 -3.66 14.79
C SER A 205 2.53 -4.81 15.55
N VAL A 206 1.52 -4.49 16.32
CA VAL A 206 0.68 -5.44 17.03
C VAL A 206 -0.73 -5.32 16.49
N LYS A 207 -1.31 -6.45 16.12
CA LYS A 207 -2.67 -6.58 15.63
C LYS A 207 -3.46 -7.42 16.60
N LYS A 208 -4.54 -6.89 17.14
CA LYS A 208 -5.45 -7.60 18.03
C LYS A 208 -6.80 -7.75 17.35
N ASN A 209 -7.31 -8.97 17.28
CA ASN A 209 -8.67 -9.27 16.86
C ASN A 209 -9.54 -9.45 18.11
N PHE A 210 -10.75 -8.86 18.10
CA PHE A 210 -11.75 -8.96 19.16
C PHE A 210 -12.87 -9.94 18.81
N SER A 211 -12.75 -10.72 17.72
CA SER A 211 -13.66 -11.82 17.44
C SER A 211 -13.40 -12.98 18.41
N SER A 212 -14.43 -13.69 18.76
CA SER A 212 -14.59 -14.58 19.92
C SER A 212 -13.63 -15.78 20.06
N ASP A 213 -12.79 -16.06 19.10
CA ASP A 213 -11.85 -17.19 19.19
C ASP A 213 -10.54 -16.76 19.85
N LEU A 214 -10.44 -17.03 21.12
CA LEU A 214 -9.37 -16.64 22.04
C LEU A 214 -7.94 -17.05 21.61
N ASN A 215 -7.79 -18.07 20.77
CA ASN A 215 -6.48 -18.64 20.45
C ASN A 215 -5.69 -17.92 19.36
N ASN A 216 -6.30 -16.98 18.59
CA ASN A 216 -5.63 -16.24 17.51
C ASN A 216 -5.76 -14.72 17.64
N SER A 217 -5.98 -14.20 18.83
CA SER A 217 -6.35 -12.80 19.04
C SER A 217 -5.23 -11.79 18.83
N ILE A 218 -3.97 -12.20 18.94
CA ILE A 218 -2.82 -11.27 18.85
C ILE A 218 -1.82 -11.76 17.81
N ALA A 219 -1.54 -10.90 16.85
CA ALA A 219 -0.46 -11.09 15.88
C ALA A 219 0.51 -9.91 15.97
N TYR A 220 1.80 -10.18 15.84
CA TYR A 220 2.81 -9.14 15.83
C TYR A 220 3.77 -9.28 14.66
N GLN A 221 4.30 -8.15 14.25
CA GLN A 221 5.26 -8.05 13.18
C GLN A 221 6.36 -7.09 13.62
N MET A 222 7.59 -7.48 13.42
CA MET A 222 8.76 -6.61 13.58
C MET A 222 9.48 -6.53 12.25
N GLY A 223 10.01 -5.36 11.93
CA GLY A 223 10.79 -5.19 10.73
C GLY A 223 11.90 -4.18 10.88
N ALA A 224 12.94 -4.37 10.09
CA ALA A 224 14.05 -3.48 9.96
C ALA A 224 14.33 -3.22 8.47
N ARG A 225 14.69 -1.98 8.16
CA ARG A 225 15.14 -1.56 6.85
C ARG A 225 16.42 -0.77 7.01
N ILE A 226 17.45 -1.17 6.29
CA ILE A 226 18.77 -0.55 6.31
C ILE A 226 19.12 -0.17 4.88
N ARG A 227 19.37 1.10 4.63
CA ARG A 227 19.96 1.61 3.39
C ARG A 227 21.46 1.68 3.56
N CYS A 228 22.17 0.74 2.96
CA CYS A 228 23.65 0.71 3.01
C CYS A 228 24.22 1.91 2.27
N ASN A 229 23.66 2.24 1.12
CA ASN A 229 23.96 3.43 0.31
C ASN A 229 22.71 3.85 -0.48
N LYS A 230 22.86 4.74 -1.48
CA LYS A 230 21.75 5.19 -2.32
C LYS A 230 21.13 4.06 -3.14
N ASN A 231 21.93 3.05 -3.47
CA ASN A 231 21.57 1.98 -4.40
C ASN A 231 21.20 0.66 -3.69
N ASN A 232 21.61 0.47 -2.44
CA ASN A 232 21.47 -0.81 -1.75
C ASN A 232 20.61 -0.68 -0.49
N GLU A 233 19.61 -1.53 -0.41
CA GLU A 233 18.68 -1.60 0.73
C GLU A 233 18.52 -3.05 1.19
N ILE A 234 18.60 -3.27 2.49
CA ILE A 234 18.33 -4.55 3.14
C ILE A 234 17.06 -4.39 3.97
N LYS A 235 16.16 -5.35 3.86
CA LYS A 235 14.97 -5.46 4.70
C LYS A 235 14.92 -6.82 5.38
N ALA A 236 14.52 -6.81 6.64
CA ALA A 236 14.20 -8.01 7.41
C ALA A 236 12.84 -7.83 8.07
N LYS A 237 12.01 -8.87 8.07
CA LYS A 237 10.70 -8.88 8.72
C LYS A 237 10.48 -10.20 9.42
N LEU A 238 10.11 -10.14 10.68
CA LEU A 238 9.64 -11.27 11.47
C LEU A 238 8.14 -11.11 11.72
N MET A 239 7.39 -12.15 11.44
CA MET A 239 5.95 -12.17 11.61
C MET A 239 5.53 -13.40 12.45
N ASN A 240 4.81 -13.15 13.57
CA ASN A 240 4.30 -14.20 14.48
C ASN A 240 5.37 -15.25 14.81
N PRO A 241 6.47 -14.93 15.44
CA PRO A 241 7.83 -15.47 15.54
C PRO A 241 8.15 -16.68 14.63
N LYS A 242 7.27 -17.00 13.72
CA LYS A 242 7.36 -18.21 12.88
C LYS A 242 7.92 -17.92 11.48
N ASN A 243 7.67 -16.71 10.94
CA ASN A 243 8.04 -16.39 9.56
C ASN A 243 9.03 -15.23 9.52
N LEU A 244 10.24 -15.52 9.08
CA LEU A 244 11.29 -14.53 8.81
C LEU A 244 11.38 -14.31 7.30
N SER A 245 11.23 -13.06 6.87
CA SER A 245 11.44 -12.66 5.47
C SER A 245 12.65 -11.73 5.40
N LEU A 246 13.57 -12.03 4.49
CA LEU A 246 14.75 -11.22 4.20
C LEU A 246 14.70 -10.76 2.75
N GLN A 247 15.13 -9.54 2.48
CA GLN A 247 15.21 -9.00 1.12
C GLN A 247 16.39 -8.06 1.01
N LEU A 248 17.17 -8.26 -0.04
CA LEU A 248 18.23 -7.37 -0.49
C LEU A 248 17.80 -6.77 -1.82
N SER A 249 17.80 -5.45 -1.94
CA SER A 249 17.55 -4.73 -3.19
C SER A 249 18.78 -3.91 -3.54
N SER A 250 19.20 -3.98 -4.80
CA SER A 250 20.37 -3.27 -5.31
C SER A 250 20.05 -2.64 -6.65
N GLN A 251 20.36 -1.36 -6.81
CA GLN A 251 20.38 -0.67 -8.12
C GLN A 251 21.76 -0.88 -8.72
N ILE A 252 21.87 -1.73 -9.73
CA ILE A 252 23.15 -2.09 -10.36
C ILE A 252 23.60 -0.96 -11.31
N THR A 253 22.67 -0.46 -12.11
CA THR A 253 22.83 0.71 -12.97
C THR A 253 21.64 1.65 -12.75
N PRO A 254 21.65 2.89 -13.26
CA PRO A 254 20.47 3.75 -13.18
C PRO A 254 19.18 3.09 -13.68
N ASN A 255 19.31 2.19 -14.66
CA ASN A 255 18.20 1.56 -15.35
C ASN A 255 17.96 0.09 -14.96
N VAL A 256 18.83 -0.50 -14.13
CA VAL A 256 18.71 -1.92 -13.75
C VAL A 256 18.76 -2.10 -12.25
N GLY A 257 17.67 -2.61 -11.69
CA GLY A 257 17.58 -3.01 -10.30
C GLY A 257 17.47 -4.53 -10.14
N MET A 258 18.05 -5.04 -9.07
CA MET A 258 17.98 -6.45 -8.68
C MET A 258 17.44 -6.59 -7.27
N THR A 259 16.62 -7.59 -7.04
CA THR A 259 16.10 -7.95 -5.73
C THR A 259 16.31 -9.43 -5.46
N LEU A 260 16.92 -9.73 -4.34
CA LEU A 260 17.06 -11.09 -3.81
C LEU A 260 16.26 -11.16 -2.51
N GLY A 261 15.52 -12.23 -2.31
CA GLY A 261 14.72 -12.40 -1.11
C GLY A 261 14.55 -13.87 -0.74
N THR A 262 14.17 -14.09 0.51
CA THR A 262 13.78 -15.39 1.02
C THR A 262 12.75 -15.23 2.14
N SER A 263 11.90 -16.24 2.29
CA SER A 263 10.97 -16.32 3.41
C SER A 263 11.15 -17.67 4.09
N LEU A 264 11.49 -17.64 5.37
CA LEU A 264 11.86 -18.78 6.18
C LEU A 264 10.76 -19.06 7.22
N ASN A 265 10.26 -20.29 7.28
CA ASN A 265 9.43 -20.73 8.39
C ASN A 265 10.33 -21.28 9.51
N LEU A 266 10.44 -20.54 10.61
CA LEU A 266 11.33 -20.88 11.72
C LEU A 266 10.86 -22.06 12.56
N THR A 267 9.59 -22.48 12.45
CA THR A 267 9.08 -23.65 13.20
C THR A 267 9.40 -24.96 12.51
N ASN A 268 9.69 -24.96 11.22
CA ASN A 268 9.97 -26.16 10.46
C ASN A 268 11.28 -26.02 9.65
N LEU A 269 12.40 -25.80 10.36
CA LEU A 269 13.72 -25.64 9.77
C LEU A 269 14.20 -26.93 9.05
N LYS A 270 13.62 -28.09 9.34
CA LYS A 270 13.93 -29.34 8.62
C LYS A 270 13.48 -29.29 7.15
N GLU A 271 12.51 -28.45 6.83
CA GLU A 271 12.03 -28.20 5.46
C GLU A 271 12.76 -27.03 4.77
N PHE A 272 13.95 -26.67 5.23
CA PHE A 272 14.75 -25.59 4.65
C PHE A 272 14.93 -25.73 3.12
N ARG A 273 14.97 -26.96 2.60
CA ARG A 273 15.07 -27.24 1.15
C ARG A 273 13.83 -26.82 0.35
N LYS A 274 12.67 -26.63 0.99
CA LYS A 274 11.42 -26.18 0.34
C LYS A 274 11.21 -24.67 0.39
N GLN A 275 12.16 -23.92 0.95
CA GLN A 275 12.00 -22.48 1.11
C GLN A 275 12.37 -21.77 -0.18
N ALA A 276 11.47 -20.94 -0.66
CA ALA A 276 11.64 -20.25 -1.93
C ALA A 276 12.70 -19.14 -1.81
N ILE A 277 13.69 -19.18 -2.70
CA ILE A 277 14.54 -18.03 -3.00
C ILE A 277 13.80 -17.20 -4.04
N ILE A 278 13.63 -15.93 -3.74
CA ILE A 278 12.94 -14.96 -4.59
C ILE A 278 13.99 -14.15 -5.33
N PHE A 279 13.88 -14.12 -6.64
CA PHE A 279 14.74 -13.32 -7.50
C PHE A 279 13.89 -12.35 -8.31
N GLY A 280 14.26 -11.08 -8.31
CA GLY A 280 13.55 -10.06 -9.08
C GLY A 280 14.53 -9.16 -9.85
N ILE A 281 14.17 -8.83 -11.08
CA ILE A 281 14.88 -7.86 -11.91
C ILE A 281 13.90 -6.77 -12.31
N THR A 282 14.35 -5.54 -12.26
CA THR A 282 13.63 -4.36 -12.73
C THR A 282 14.46 -3.67 -13.80
N PHE A 283 13.87 -3.43 -14.96
CA PHE A 283 14.44 -2.62 -16.03
C PHE A 283 13.65 -1.30 -16.13
N ASP A 284 14.36 -0.18 -16.07
CA ASP A 284 13.85 1.16 -16.35
C ASP A 284 14.36 1.51 -17.76
N ALA A 285 13.49 1.50 -18.76
CA ALA A 285 13.82 1.86 -20.11
C ALA A 285 13.50 3.36 -20.31
N ASP A 286 14.52 4.15 -20.51
CA ASP A 286 14.41 5.58 -20.83
C ASP A 286 13.83 5.79 -22.24
#